data_55f58bdaa7f957e927998a3b85c1e426
#
_entry.id   55f58bdaa7f957e927998a3b85c1e426
#
_cell.length_a   1.000
_cell.length_b   1.000
_cell.length_c   1.000
_cell.angle_alpha   90.00
_cell.angle_beta   90.00
_cell.angle_gamma   90.00
#
_symmetry.space_group_name_H-M   'P 1'
#
loop_
_entity.id
_entity.type
_entity.pdbx_description
1 polymer ?
#
loop_
_entity_poly.entity_id
_entity_poly.type
_entity_poly.pdbx_seq_one_letter_code
_entity_poly.pdbx_strand_id
1 'polypeptide(L)'
;YFHQRAKVEALIDKKDYAGVLEVVRTMPHTDSVTSMLTIYAVARRGHLADSLFHYPLVGGSRTLRPGKVHSWLQPDSVLYKVTRNSANYQLTGFLLDRNLTDFARYLPQYYPADSLRPRYYKEALKILSLKKRGLRLVAPYKKGSYAAYYYAK
;
A
#
# COMPACT_ATOMS: atom_id res chain seq x y z
N TYR A 1 8.95 -17.66 -10.00
CA TYR A 1 8.48 -16.26 -10.09
C TYR A 1 7.46 -16.05 -11.21
N PHE A 2 7.80 -16.46 -12.44
CA PHE A 2 6.91 -16.30 -13.60
C PHE A 2 5.54 -16.97 -13.36
N HIS A 3 5.54 -18.19 -12.85
CA HIS A 3 4.30 -18.91 -12.59
C HIS A 3 3.45 -18.23 -11.53
N GLN A 4 4.08 -17.67 -10.51
CA GLN A 4 3.38 -16.95 -9.44
C GLN A 4 2.73 -15.69 -9.98
N ARG A 5 3.45 -14.93 -10.81
CA ARG A 5 2.90 -13.73 -11.44
C ARG A 5 1.71 -14.07 -12.34
N ALA A 6 1.86 -15.10 -13.18
CA ALA A 6 0.78 -15.52 -14.06
C ALA A 6 -0.47 -15.93 -13.26
N LYS A 7 -0.27 -16.60 -12.12
CA LYS A 7 -1.35 -16.98 -11.24
C LYS A 7 -2.04 -15.76 -10.63
N VAL A 8 -1.28 -14.76 -10.17
CA VAL A 8 -1.83 -13.52 -9.63
C VAL A 8 -2.66 -12.79 -10.69
N GLU A 9 -2.12 -12.66 -11.92
CA GLU A 9 -2.83 -12.00 -13.02
C GLU A 9 -4.16 -12.70 -13.33
N ALA A 10 -4.15 -14.05 -13.39
CA ALA A 10 -5.35 -14.83 -13.65
C ALA A 10 -6.39 -14.67 -12.53
N LEU A 11 -5.95 -14.63 -11.28
CA LEU A 11 -6.85 -14.44 -10.14
C LEU A 11 -7.48 -13.04 -10.13
N ILE A 12 -6.73 -12.02 -10.50
CA ILE A 12 -7.27 -10.66 -10.66
C ILE A 12 -8.34 -10.66 -11.75
N ASP A 13 -8.07 -11.32 -12.87
CA ASP A 13 -9.03 -11.40 -13.98
C ASP A 13 -10.34 -12.07 -13.55
N LYS A 14 -10.26 -13.07 -12.69
CA LYS A 14 -11.42 -13.77 -12.12
C LYS A 14 -12.05 -13.03 -10.95
N LYS A 15 -11.49 -11.90 -10.55
CA LYS A 15 -11.92 -11.11 -9.37
C LYS A 15 -11.80 -11.89 -8.06
N ASP A 16 -10.88 -12.84 -8.00
CA ASP A 16 -10.58 -13.61 -6.77
C ASP A 16 -9.47 -12.90 -5.99
N TYR A 17 -9.84 -11.81 -5.33
CA TYR A 17 -8.86 -10.98 -4.63
C TYR A 17 -8.28 -11.67 -3.39
N ALA A 18 -9.06 -12.48 -2.70
CA ALA A 18 -8.57 -13.26 -1.58
C ALA A 18 -7.49 -14.25 -2.03
N GLY A 19 -7.71 -14.90 -3.18
CA GLY A 19 -6.72 -15.82 -3.77
C GLY A 19 -5.43 -15.10 -4.15
N VAL A 20 -5.53 -13.88 -4.70
CA VAL A 20 -4.35 -13.04 -5.00
C VAL A 20 -3.51 -12.85 -3.75
N LEU A 21 -4.13 -12.46 -2.65
CA LEU A 21 -3.40 -12.16 -1.42
C LEU A 21 -2.77 -13.40 -0.81
N GLU A 22 -3.40 -14.56 -0.93
CA GLU A 22 -2.80 -15.82 -0.49
C GLU A 22 -1.51 -16.14 -1.27
N VAL A 23 -1.53 -15.97 -2.59
CA VAL A 23 -0.35 -16.21 -3.42
C VAL A 23 0.76 -15.22 -3.08
N VAL A 24 0.44 -13.93 -3.01
CA VAL A 24 1.42 -12.86 -2.76
C VAL A 24 2.09 -13.05 -1.41
N ARG A 25 1.34 -13.45 -0.40
CA ARG A 25 1.87 -13.64 0.96
C ARG A 25 3.00 -14.66 1.01
N THR A 26 2.95 -15.67 0.16
CA THR A 26 3.93 -16.75 0.13
C THR A 26 5.06 -16.55 -0.86
N MET A 27 5.02 -15.47 -1.66
CA MET A 27 6.07 -15.18 -2.64
C MET A 27 7.35 -14.74 -1.94
N PRO A 28 8.51 -15.32 -2.28
CA PRO A 28 9.79 -14.93 -1.66
C PRO A 28 10.24 -13.54 -2.11
N HIS A 29 9.83 -13.10 -3.30
CA HIS A 29 10.20 -11.82 -3.88
C HIS A 29 8.98 -11.18 -4.52
N THR A 30 9.01 -9.85 -4.63
CA THR A 30 7.97 -9.10 -5.32
C THR A 30 8.60 -8.09 -6.28
N ASP A 31 7.79 -7.55 -7.18
CA ASP A 31 8.19 -6.46 -8.09
C ASP A 31 7.09 -5.40 -8.13
N SER A 32 7.31 -4.36 -8.92
CA SER A 32 6.37 -3.24 -9.01
C SER A 32 5.00 -3.67 -9.54
N VAL A 33 4.95 -4.60 -10.50
CA VAL A 33 3.67 -5.07 -11.06
C VAL A 33 2.91 -5.88 -10.02
N THR A 34 3.58 -6.82 -9.35
CA THR A 34 2.97 -7.62 -8.30
C THR A 34 2.49 -6.74 -7.15
N SER A 35 3.29 -5.71 -6.80
CA SER A 35 2.88 -4.74 -5.77
C SER A 35 1.63 -3.98 -6.19
N MET A 36 1.55 -3.53 -7.44
CA MET A 36 0.37 -2.87 -7.98
C MET A 36 -0.88 -3.75 -7.85
N LEU A 37 -0.76 -5.01 -8.24
CA LEU A 37 -1.88 -5.95 -8.18
C LEU A 37 -2.25 -6.29 -6.72
N THR A 38 -1.26 -6.36 -5.84
CA THR A 38 -1.49 -6.53 -4.40
C THR A 38 -2.30 -5.36 -3.83
N ILE A 39 -1.89 -4.14 -4.14
CA ILE A 39 -2.59 -2.93 -3.69
C ILE A 39 -4.02 -2.92 -4.22
N TYR A 40 -4.19 -3.25 -5.50
CA TYR A 40 -5.51 -3.32 -6.11
C TYR A 40 -6.41 -4.34 -5.38
N ALA A 41 -5.89 -5.53 -5.10
CA ALA A 41 -6.66 -6.57 -4.41
C ALA A 41 -7.02 -6.14 -2.98
N VAL A 42 -6.09 -5.56 -2.24
CA VAL A 42 -6.34 -5.06 -0.88
C VAL A 42 -7.40 -3.95 -0.92
N ALA A 43 -7.31 -3.05 -1.90
CA ALA A 43 -8.28 -1.96 -2.07
C ALA A 43 -9.67 -2.49 -2.36
N ARG A 44 -9.78 -3.49 -3.23
CA ARG A 44 -11.06 -4.11 -3.53
C ARG A 44 -11.70 -4.79 -2.33
N ARG A 45 -10.88 -5.21 -1.37
CA ARG A 45 -11.37 -5.78 -0.11
C ARG A 45 -11.59 -4.71 0.97
N GLY A 46 -11.30 -3.44 0.67
CA GLY A 46 -11.54 -2.33 1.59
C GLY A 46 -10.54 -2.20 2.74
N HIS A 47 -9.32 -2.73 2.59
CA HIS A 47 -8.36 -2.81 3.69
C HIS A 47 -7.04 -2.07 3.47
N LEU A 48 -7.00 -1.07 2.55
CA LEU A 48 -5.76 -0.33 2.28
C LEU A 48 -5.16 0.32 3.52
N ALA A 49 -6.00 0.89 4.38
CA ALA A 49 -5.53 1.68 5.50
C ALA A 49 -5.15 0.86 6.74
N ASP A 50 -5.36 -0.45 6.72
CA ASP A 50 -5.12 -1.28 7.90
C ASP A 50 -4.47 -2.65 7.64
N SER A 51 -4.37 -3.09 6.38
CA SER A 51 -3.84 -4.43 6.06
C SER A 51 -2.77 -4.45 4.98
N LEU A 52 -2.57 -3.36 4.24
CA LEU A 52 -1.67 -3.35 3.08
C LEU A 52 -0.23 -3.77 3.43
N PHE A 53 0.29 -3.29 4.54
CA PHE A 53 1.70 -3.51 4.89
C PHE A 53 1.99 -4.90 5.47
N HIS A 54 1.01 -5.80 5.48
CA HIS A 54 1.24 -7.22 5.72
C HIS A 54 1.85 -7.94 4.51
N TYR A 55 1.86 -7.29 3.34
CA TYR A 55 2.31 -7.89 2.09
C TYR A 55 3.62 -7.26 1.63
N PRO A 56 4.48 -8.00 0.89
CA PRO A 56 5.70 -7.40 0.35
C PRO A 56 5.37 -6.38 -0.74
N LEU A 57 5.98 -5.19 -0.65
CA LEU A 57 5.68 -4.08 -1.55
C LEU A 57 6.97 -3.40 -2.00
N VAL A 58 7.08 -3.14 -3.30
CA VAL A 58 8.15 -2.35 -3.89
C VAL A 58 7.60 -1.39 -4.94
N GLY A 59 8.34 -0.36 -5.29
CA GLY A 59 7.98 0.57 -6.35
C GLY A 59 7.34 1.87 -5.90
N GLY A 60 7.07 2.02 -4.60
CA GLY A 60 6.50 3.26 -4.06
C GLY A 60 5.17 3.61 -4.68
N SER A 61 4.85 4.90 -4.73
CA SER A 61 3.57 5.40 -5.26
C SER A 61 3.39 5.17 -6.76
N ARG A 62 4.47 4.82 -7.48
CA ARG A 62 4.35 4.50 -8.92
C ARG A 62 3.37 3.36 -9.18
N THR A 63 3.22 2.46 -8.22
CA THR A 63 2.31 1.32 -8.33
C THR A 63 0.84 1.73 -8.30
N LEU A 64 0.54 2.98 -7.93
CA LEU A 64 -0.81 3.53 -7.93
C LEU A 64 -1.13 4.33 -9.19
N ARG A 65 -0.16 4.57 -10.07
CA ARG A 65 -0.32 5.44 -11.23
C ARG A 65 -0.44 4.64 -12.51
N PRO A 66 -1.48 4.90 -13.32
CA PRO A 66 -1.60 4.25 -14.62
C PRO A 66 -0.48 4.70 -15.55
N GLY A 67 -0.04 3.82 -16.43
CA GLY A 67 0.99 4.12 -17.41
C GLY A 67 2.42 4.04 -16.88
N LYS A 68 2.62 3.83 -15.58
CA LYS A 68 3.95 3.65 -14.99
C LYS A 68 4.29 2.18 -14.78
N VAL A 69 3.28 1.39 -14.44
CA VAL A 69 3.40 -0.05 -14.23
C VAL A 69 2.19 -0.70 -14.92
N HIS A 70 2.39 -1.78 -15.66
CA HIS A 70 1.32 -2.41 -16.44
C HIS A 70 1.07 -3.85 -16.04
N SER A 71 -0.20 -4.22 -15.93
CA SER A 71 -0.63 -5.61 -15.79
C SER A 71 -0.65 -6.29 -17.17
N TRP A 72 -0.46 -7.61 -17.19
CA TRP A 72 -0.56 -8.39 -18.42
C TRP A 72 -2.01 -8.51 -18.91
N LEU A 73 -2.96 -8.69 -18.00
CA LEU A 73 -4.34 -9.00 -18.34
C LEU A 73 -5.31 -7.82 -18.13
N GLN A 74 -4.95 -6.87 -17.28
CA GLN A 74 -5.86 -5.79 -16.90
C GLN A 74 -5.47 -4.48 -17.59
N PRO A 75 -6.41 -3.81 -18.28
CA PRO A 75 -6.15 -2.47 -18.82
C PRO A 75 -5.90 -1.47 -17.69
N ASP A 76 -5.02 -0.49 -17.95
CA ASP A 76 -4.75 0.58 -16.99
C ASP A 76 -6.03 1.29 -16.56
N SER A 77 -6.97 1.49 -17.49
CA SER A 77 -8.23 2.16 -17.18
C SER A 77 -9.06 1.43 -16.12
N VAL A 78 -9.03 0.10 -16.11
CA VAL A 78 -9.74 -0.71 -15.13
C VAL A 78 -9.10 -0.57 -13.75
N LEU A 79 -7.77 -0.70 -13.69
CA LEU A 79 -7.03 -0.60 -12.42
C LEU A 79 -7.11 0.81 -11.85
N TYR A 80 -7.04 1.82 -12.71
CA TYR A 80 -7.03 3.23 -12.32
C TYR A 80 -8.37 3.73 -11.81
N LYS A 81 -9.45 3.14 -12.26
CA LYS A 81 -10.81 3.54 -11.86
C LYS A 81 -10.99 3.51 -10.34
N VAL A 82 -10.27 2.61 -9.68
CA VAL A 82 -10.35 2.43 -8.23
C VAL A 82 -9.48 3.45 -7.48
N THR A 83 -8.44 3.98 -8.12
CA THR A 83 -7.50 4.90 -7.49
C THR A 83 -7.96 6.36 -7.55
N ARG A 84 -8.74 6.69 -8.58
CA ARG A 84 -9.14 8.06 -8.85
C ARG A 84 -10.03 8.60 -7.72
N ASN A 85 -9.66 9.71 -7.13
CA ASN A 85 -10.43 10.40 -6.09
C ASN A 85 -10.61 9.61 -4.78
N SER A 86 -9.89 8.52 -4.58
CA SER A 86 -9.93 7.81 -3.31
C SER A 86 -8.92 8.41 -2.35
N ALA A 87 -9.40 8.87 -1.20
CA ALA A 87 -8.53 9.42 -0.15
C ALA A 87 -7.47 8.39 0.28
N ASN A 88 -7.88 7.14 0.47
CA ASN A 88 -6.97 6.10 0.93
C ASN A 88 -5.88 5.80 -0.10
N TYR A 89 -6.17 5.91 -1.40
CA TYR A 89 -5.13 5.76 -2.41
C TYR A 89 -4.13 6.90 -2.37
N GLN A 90 -4.62 8.14 -2.25
CA GLN A 90 -3.73 9.30 -2.20
C GLN A 90 -2.85 9.26 -0.96
N LEU A 91 -3.43 9.01 0.20
CA LEU A 91 -2.68 8.90 1.45
C LEU A 91 -1.73 7.70 1.44
N THR A 92 -2.16 6.58 0.88
CA THR A 92 -1.32 5.39 0.74
C THR A 92 -0.10 5.69 -0.13
N GLY A 93 -0.26 6.50 -1.19
CA GLY A 93 0.87 6.91 -2.03
C GLY A 93 1.97 7.60 -1.24
N PHE A 94 1.61 8.52 -0.35
CA PHE A 94 2.59 9.18 0.52
C PHE A 94 3.25 8.18 1.47
N LEU A 95 2.49 7.25 2.02
CA LEU A 95 3.03 6.22 2.91
C LEU A 95 4.01 5.29 2.18
N LEU A 96 3.69 4.89 0.96
CA LEU A 96 4.57 4.04 0.15
C LEU A 96 5.88 4.74 -0.18
N ASP A 97 5.85 6.04 -0.44
CA ASP A 97 7.05 6.83 -0.72
C ASP A 97 7.77 7.28 0.55
N ARG A 98 7.25 6.95 1.71
CA ARG A 98 7.78 7.39 3.01
C ARG A 98 7.81 8.91 3.14
N ASN A 99 6.90 9.59 2.46
CA ASN A 99 6.78 11.05 2.46
C ASN A 99 5.80 11.49 3.53
N LEU A 100 6.24 11.45 4.78
CA LEU A 100 5.37 11.72 5.92
C LEU A 100 5.03 13.20 6.06
N THR A 101 5.86 14.09 5.55
CA THR A 101 5.58 15.53 5.57
C THR A 101 4.33 15.84 4.77
N ASP A 102 4.26 15.37 3.52
CA ASP A 102 3.08 15.59 2.69
C ASP A 102 1.89 14.78 3.20
N PHE A 103 2.14 13.56 3.70
CA PHE A 103 1.07 12.77 4.30
C PHE A 103 0.36 13.54 5.42
N ALA A 104 1.12 14.10 6.36
CA ALA A 104 0.57 14.85 7.48
C ALA A 104 -0.15 16.12 7.03
N ARG A 105 0.34 16.74 5.95
CA ARG A 105 -0.25 17.96 5.40
C ARG A 105 -1.65 17.71 4.82
N TYR A 106 -1.84 16.59 4.13
CA TYR A 106 -3.12 16.29 3.47
C TYR A 106 -4.07 15.46 4.30
N LEU A 107 -3.58 14.76 5.32
CA LEU A 107 -4.41 13.88 6.15
C LEU A 107 -5.65 14.57 6.73
N PRO A 108 -5.57 15.79 7.32
CA PRO A 108 -6.74 16.41 7.94
C PRO A 108 -7.87 16.73 6.96
N GLN A 109 -7.57 16.82 5.66
CA GLN A 109 -8.60 17.07 4.64
C GLN A 109 -9.54 15.89 4.48
N TYR A 110 -9.06 14.68 4.77
CA TYR A 110 -9.83 13.44 4.62
C TYR A 110 -10.24 12.85 5.96
N TYR A 111 -9.39 13.00 6.97
CA TYR A 111 -9.59 12.48 8.31
C TYR A 111 -9.30 13.58 9.33
N PRO A 112 -10.29 14.40 9.67
CA PRO A 112 -10.09 15.46 10.68
C PRO A 112 -9.56 14.91 12.01
N ALA A 113 -8.93 15.77 12.79
CA ALA A 113 -8.28 15.36 14.04
C ALA A 113 -9.21 14.68 15.04
N ASP A 114 -10.50 15.03 15.01
CA ASP A 114 -11.53 14.47 15.90
C ASP A 114 -12.17 13.20 15.32
N SER A 115 -11.78 12.77 14.12
CA SER A 115 -12.32 11.57 13.49
C SER A 115 -11.50 10.33 13.88
N LEU A 116 -12.11 9.16 13.69
CA LEU A 116 -11.41 7.88 13.90
C LEU A 116 -10.48 7.61 12.70
N ARG A 117 -9.19 7.67 12.94
CA ARG A 117 -8.19 7.46 11.91
C ARG A 117 -7.73 6.01 11.84
N PRO A 118 -7.48 5.47 10.62
CA PRO A 118 -6.95 4.12 10.47
C PRO A 118 -5.60 3.92 11.15
N ARG A 119 -5.30 2.66 11.46
CA ARG A 119 -4.10 2.26 12.21
C ARG A 119 -2.80 2.78 11.58
N TYR A 120 -2.62 2.60 10.26
CA TYR A 120 -1.39 3.01 9.60
C TYR A 120 -1.20 4.53 9.64
N TYR A 121 -2.30 5.28 9.61
CA TYR A 121 -2.23 6.74 9.63
C TYR A 121 -1.79 7.25 11.00
N LYS A 122 -2.26 6.62 12.07
CA LYS A 122 -1.81 6.94 13.42
C LYS A 122 -0.33 6.61 13.61
N GLU A 123 0.11 5.46 13.10
CA GLU A 123 1.52 5.05 13.15
C GLU A 123 2.41 6.05 12.41
N ALA A 124 1.99 6.46 11.21
CA ALA A 124 2.77 7.40 10.40
C ALA A 124 2.93 8.75 11.09
N LEU A 125 1.88 9.25 11.71
CA LEU A 125 1.95 10.51 12.47
C LEU A 125 2.90 10.40 13.66
N LYS A 126 2.88 9.26 14.35
CA LYS A 126 3.79 9.01 15.47
C LYS A 126 5.24 8.98 15.00
N ILE A 127 5.52 8.30 13.90
CA ILE A 127 6.86 8.24 13.31
C ILE A 127 7.34 9.65 12.93
N LEU A 128 6.48 10.44 12.30
CA LEU A 128 6.83 11.82 11.91
C LEU A 128 7.12 12.68 13.14
N SER A 129 6.29 12.58 14.17
CA SER A 129 6.50 13.32 15.42
C SER A 129 7.85 12.99 16.05
N LEU A 130 8.20 11.71 16.10
CA LEU A 130 9.50 11.28 16.63
C LEU A 130 10.65 11.78 15.74
N LYS A 131 10.49 11.70 14.42
CA LYS A 131 11.50 12.16 13.49
C LYS A 131 11.81 13.65 13.66
N LYS A 132 10.80 14.47 13.88
CA LYS A 132 10.97 15.91 14.12
C LYS A 132 11.77 16.19 15.40
N ARG A 133 11.75 15.26 16.35
CA ARG A 133 12.49 15.35 17.60
C ARG A 133 13.85 14.64 17.54
N GLY A 134 14.25 14.17 16.36
CA GLY A 134 15.49 13.42 16.21
C GLY A 134 15.44 12.00 16.76
N LEU A 135 14.24 11.46 16.95
CA LEU A 135 14.03 10.14 17.53
C LEU A 135 13.44 9.18 16.50
N ARG A 136 13.44 7.89 16.84
CA ARG A 136 12.81 6.86 16.02
C ARG A 136 12.18 5.79 16.92
N LEU A 137 11.24 5.02 16.36
CA LEU A 137 10.71 3.87 17.08
C LEU A 137 11.78 2.81 17.24
N VAL A 138 11.74 2.11 18.39
CA VAL A 138 12.71 1.08 18.74
C VAL A 138 12.29 -0.26 18.13
N ALA A 139 13.24 -0.93 17.46
CA ALA A 139 13.02 -2.28 16.96
C ALA A 139 12.92 -3.28 18.14
N PRO A 140 12.27 -4.45 17.97
CA PRO A 140 11.71 -4.96 16.72
C PRO A 140 10.34 -4.35 16.39
N TYR A 141 10.05 -4.25 15.08
CA TYR A 141 8.78 -3.72 14.64
C TYR A 141 7.79 -4.87 14.40
N LYS A 142 6.53 -4.65 14.78
CA LYS A 142 5.49 -5.64 14.60
C LYS A 142 5.27 -5.92 13.11
N LYS A 143 5.22 -7.20 12.72
CA LYS A 143 4.93 -7.59 11.35
C LYS A 143 3.56 -7.03 10.93
N GLY A 144 3.50 -6.45 9.74
CA GLY A 144 2.29 -5.85 9.21
C GLY A 144 2.02 -4.43 9.70
N SER A 145 2.93 -3.86 10.49
CA SER A 145 2.84 -2.46 10.89
C SER A 145 3.43 -1.55 9.82
N TYR A 146 3.03 -0.29 9.80
CA TYR A 146 3.67 0.67 8.91
C TYR A 146 5.12 0.93 9.30
N ALA A 147 5.44 0.88 10.61
CA ALA A 147 6.81 1.07 11.09
C ALA A 147 7.77 0.06 10.46
N ALA A 148 7.36 -1.20 10.33
CA ALA A 148 8.19 -2.23 9.68
C ALA A 148 8.51 -1.85 8.24
N TYR A 149 7.53 -1.35 7.49
CA TYR A 149 7.73 -0.88 6.12
C TYR A 149 8.62 0.37 6.08
N TYR A 150 8.31 1.35 6.92
CA TYR A 150 8.99 2.66 6.90
C TYR A 150 10.49 2.53 7.16
N TYR A 151 10.87 1.68 8.13
CA TYR A 151 12.27 1.53 8.53
C TYR A 151 13.02 0.45 7.75
N ALA A 152 12.38 -0.23 6.82
CA ALA A 152 12.96 -1.35 6.06
C ALA A 152 13.78 -0.94 4.84
N LYS A 153 14.14 0.28 4.69
CA LYS A 153 14.87 0.80 3.51
C LYS A 153 16.07 -0.06 3.12
#